data_2fa145e4c57ab73bcea3f88d1db26e6a
#
_entry.id   2fa145e4c57ab73bcea3f88d1db26e6a
#
_cell.length_a   1.000
_cell.length_b   1.000
_cell.length_c   1.000
_cell.angle_alpha   90.00
_cell.angle_beta   90.00
_cell.angle_gamma   90.00
#
_symmetry.space_group_name_H-M   'P 1'
#
loop_
_entity.id
_entity.type
_entity.pdbx_description
1 polymer ?
#
loop_
_entity_poly.entity_id
_entity_poly.type
_entity_poly.pdbx_seq_one_letter_code
_entity_poly.pdbx_strand_id
1 'polypeptide(L)'
;MPRRVAVTGVGLLCSVGAGTEECWTAILAGKGGIGPITQFDASRFSCRIAGEVKHFDPLTYVEKKDVKKMARFIQFAIAASDFAVKTAGLQIREADAEMSGVYIGSGIGGFEVIEREHQILMERGPSRLSPFFIPSCIINLASGYVSIRYGAKGPNSATATACTTSAHSVGDSFRLIQHGYADTMICGGSEACVTPMGIGGFAAMRALSTRNDEPGRACRPWDLGRDGFIVGEGAGILVLEELERAQARGARILAEVVGYGMSSDAHHITSPPDDGDGAFRVMRNAMKDARIEASDVQYVNAHGTSTPIGDMAETIALKRAFGDHAYKLAVSSTKSMTGHLLGGAGGLEAGLCVLALRDQVAPPTINYEVPDPACDLDYVPNKARPMAIEYALSNSFGFGGTNGCLIFKKYES
;
A
#
# COMPACT_ATOMS: atom_id res chain seq x y z
N MET A 1 -9.26 28.69 5.22
CA MET A 1 -8.38 27.57 5.60
C MET A 1 -8.58 26.46 4.58
N PRO A 2 -7.61 25.63 4.29
CA PRO A 2 -7.84 24.46 3.46
C PRO A 2 -8.88 23.54 4.12
N ARG A 3 -9.66 22.80 3.32
CA ARG A 3 -10.67 21.86 3.81
C ARG A 3 -10.01 20.73 4.61
N ARG A 4 -10.65 20.28 5.69
CA ARG A 4 -10.23 19.07 6.42
C ARG A 4 -10.72 17.83 5.68
N VAL A 5 -9.96 16.75 5.76
CA VAL A 5 -10.23 15.52 5.01
C VAL A 5 -10.34 14.33 5.95
N ALA A 6 -11.53 13.74 5.99
CA ALA A 6 -11.84 12.56 6.78
C ALA A 6 -11.56 11.28 5.99
N VAL A 7 -11.13 10.23 6.69
CA VAL A 7 -11.16 8.85 6.20
C VAL A 7 -12.42 8.20 6.75
N THR A 8 -13.35 7.85 5.87
CA THR A 8 -14.62 7.23 6.25
C THR A 8 -14.68 5.74 5.92
N GLY A 9 -13.83 5.28 4.99
CA GLY A 9 -13.79 3.89 4.57
C GLY A 9 -12.38 3.37 4.36
N VAL A 10 -12.19 2.09 4.69
CA VAL A 10 -10.96 1.32 4.46
C VAL A 10 -11.33 -0.03 3.87
N GLY A 11 -10.67 -0.41 2.78
CA GLY A 11 -10.81 -1.70 2.12
C GLY A 11 -9.45 -2.35 1.91
N LEU A 12 -9.22 -3.51 2.52
CA LEU A 12 -7.96 -4.23 2.47
C LEU A 12 -8.13 -5.62 1.89
N LEU A 13 -7.17 -6.01 1.05
CA LEU A 13 -7.04 -7.33 0.46
C LEU A 13 -5.55 -7.65 0.32
N CYS A 14 -5.09 -8.73 0.94
CA CYS A 14 -3.68 -9.14 0.85
C CYS A 14 -3.53 -10.63 1.21
N SER A 15 -2.30 -11.11 1.28
CA SER A 15 -1.98 -12.52 1.54
C SER A 15 -2.51 -13.07 2.88
N VAL A 16 -2.90 -12.20 3.83
CA VAL A 16 -3.41 -12.62 5.15
C VAL A 16 -4.93 -12.56 5.27
N GLY A 17 -5.63 -12.01 4.27
CA GLY A 17 -7.11 -11.95 4.29
C GLY A 17 -7.71 -11.22 3.08
N ALA A 18 -9.01 -11.40 2.89
CA ALA A 18 -9.83 -10.76 1.86
C ALA A 18 -10.99 -10.00 2.52
N GLY A 19 -10.70 -8.84 3.07
CA GLY A 19 -11.62 -7.99 3.82
C GLY A 19 -10.90 -7.22 4.92
N THR A 20 -11.39 -6.02 5.23
CA THR A 20 -10.70 -5.09 6.15
C THR A 20 -10.49 -5.69 7.53
N GLU A 21 -11.54 -6.19 8.18
CA GLU A 21 -11.46 -6.72 9.54
C GLU A 21 -10.72 -8.08 9.58
N GLU A 22 -10.82 -8.90 8.53
CA GLU A 22 -10.06 -10.14 8.41
C GLU A 22 -8.56 -9.86 8.33
N CYS A 23 -8.15 -8.95 7.43
CA CYS A 23 -6.75 -8.52 7.33
C CYS A 23 -6.25 -7.94 8.66
N TRP A 24 -7.02 -7.05 9.27
CA TRP A 24 -6.62 -6.40 10.52
C TRP A 24 -6.44 -7.39 11.66
N THR A 25 -7.40 -8.29 11.84
CA THR A 25 -7.32 -9.34 12.86
C THR A 25 -6.08 -10.23 12.66
N ALA A 26 -5.81 -10.63 11.42
CA ALA A 26 -4.64 -11.44 11.09
C ALA A 26 -3.32 -10.68 11.36
N ILE A 27 -3.25 -9.40 11.00
CA ILE A 27 -2.10 -8.52 11.25
C ILE A 27 -1.84 -8.38 12.76
N LEU A 28 -2.86 -8.10 13.57
CA LEU A 28 -2.70 -8.00 15.04
C LEU A 28 -2.26 -9.31 15.67
N ALA A 29 -2.72 -10.43 15.13
CA ALA A 29 -2.31 -11.77 15.57
C ALA A 29 -0.87 -12.15 15.12
N GLY A 30 -0.19 -11.31 14.35
CA GLY A 30 1.13 -11.63 13.79
C GLY A 30 1.09 -12.79 12.77
N LYS A 31 -0.04 -12.98 12.07
CA LYS A 31 -0.19 -14.07 11.09
C LYS A 31 0.54 -13.72 9.80
N GLY A 32 1.56 -14.53 9.46
CA GLY A 32 2.26 -14.42 8.17
C GLY A 32 1.44 -14.98 7.01
N GLY A 33 1.44 -14.27 5.87
CA GLY A 33 0.79 -14.68 4.62
C GLY A 33 1.76 -15.16 3.53
N ILE A 34 3.07 -15.20 3.83
CA ILE A 34 4.12 -15.60 2.87
C ILE A 34 4.20 -17.12 2.82
N GLY A 35 4.25 -17.68 1.62
CA GLY A 35 4.34 -19.11 1.38
C GLY A 35 4.98 -19.43 0.03
N PRO A 36 5.08 -20.72 -0.31
CA PRO A 36 5.51 -21.13 -1.65
C PRO A 36 4.58 -20.55 -2.72
N ILE A 37 5.16 -20.14 -3.85
CA ILE A 37 4.42 -19.68 -5.04
C ILE A 37 3.61 -20.86 -5.60
N THR A 38 2.31 -20.61 -5.84
CA THR A 38 1.36 -21.59 -6.38
C THR A 38 0.77 -21.18 -7.73
N GLN A 39 0.93 -19.92 -8.14
CA GLN A 39 0.35 -19.38 -9.38
C GLN A 39 1.07 -19.87 -10.65
N PHE A 40 2.34 -20.30 -10.52
CA PHE A 40 3.13 -20.88 -11.61
C PHE A 40 4.21 -21.82 -11.07
N ASP A 41 4.84 -22.61 -11.92
CA ASP A 41 6.01 -23.44 -11.53
C ASP A 41 7.26 -22.58 -11.27
N ALA A 42 7.54 -22.35 -10.00
CA ALA A 42 8.68 -21.57 -9.56
C ALA A 42 9.96 -22.40 -9.32
N SER A 43 10.00 -23.70 -9.65
CA SER A 43 11.11 -24.62 -9.34
C SER A 43 12.47 -24.16 -9.88
N ARG A 44 12.48 -23.42 -10.99
CA ARG A 44 13.69 -22.90 -11.66
C ARG A 44 14.12 -21.52 -11.16
N PHE A 45 13.36 -20.89 -10.26
CA PHE A 45 13.63 -19.54 -9.75
C PHE A 45 14.45 -19.58 -8.47
N SER A 46 15.32 -18.60 -8.27
CA SER A 46 16.08 -18.44 -7.03
C SER A 46 15.18 -18.06 -5.84
N CYS A 47 14.13 -17.28 -6.09
CA CYS A 47 13.06 -17.01 -5.14
C CYS A 47 11.82 -17.79 -5.55
N ARG A 48 11.28 -18.63 -4.65
CA ARG A 48 10.13 -19.51 -4.87
C ARG A 48 8.98 -19.22 -3.90
N ILE A 49 9.01 -18.06 -3.25
CA ILE A 49 8.08 -17.66 -2.20
C ILE A 49 7.48 -16.30 -2.50
N ALA A 50 6.22 -16.09 -2.11
CA ALA A 50 5.49 -14.85 -2.28
C ALA A 50 4.35 -14.71 -1.26
N GLY A 51 3.84 -13.50 -1.09
CA GLY A 51 2.60 -13.22 -0.39
C GLY A 51 1.41 -13.24 -1.35
N GLU A 52 0.93 -14.43 -1.72
CA GLU A 52 -0.20 -14.60 -2.65
C GLU A 52 -1.54 -14.39 -1.94
N VAL A 53 -2.48 -13.72 -2.61
CA VAL A 53 -3.89 -13.67 -2.17
C VAL A 53 -4.55 -15.00 -2.51
N LYS A 54 -4.67 -15.84 -1.48
CA LYS A 54 -5.29 -17.16 -1.59
C LYS A 54 -6.81 -17.04 -1.39
N HIS A 55 -7.55 -17.96 -2.02
CA HIS A 55 -9.01 -18.05 -1.88
C HIS A 55 -9.80 -16.82 -2.37
N PHE A 56 -9.20 -16.01 -3.25
CA PHE A 56 -9.90 -14.92 -3.90
C PHE A 56 -10.72 -15.44 -5.09
N ASP A 57 -12.04 -15.33 -4.98
CA ASP A 57 -12.96 -15.61 -6.09
C ASP A 57 -13.43 -14.27 -6.71
N PRO A 58 -12.95 -13.93 -7.92
CA PRO A 58 -13.37 -12.70 -8.60
C PRO A 58 -14.87 -12.65 -8.89
N LEU A 59 -15.55 -13.80 -9.00
CA LEU A 59 -16.99 -13.86 -9.28
C LEU A 59 -17.84 -13.29 -8.14
N THR A 60 -17.29 -13.16 -6.95
CA THR A 60 -17.95 -12.47 -5.83
C THR A 60 -18.10 -10.97 -6.09
N TYR A 61 -17.22 -10.37 -6.89
CA TYR A 61 -17.12 -8.91 -7.09
C TYR A 61 -17.38 -8.48 -8.53
N VAL A 62 -17.15 -9.37 -9.50
CA VAL A 62 -17.17 -9.07 -10.92
C VAL A 62 -18.03 -10.10 -11.66
N GLU A 63 -18.86 -9.65 -12.61
CA GLU A 63 -19.64 -10.57 -13.43
C GLU A 63 -18.73 -11.48 -14.27
N LYS A 64 -19.11 -12.77 -14.43
CA LYS A 64 -18.34 -13.79 -15.15
C LYS A 64 -17.90 -13.35 -16.55
N LYS A 65 -18.76 -12.59 -17.27
CA LYS A 65 -18.46 -12.08 -18.62
C LYS A 65 -17.34 -11.03 -18.63
N ASP A 66 -17.09 -10.35 -17.48
CA ASP A 66 -16.15 -9.24 -17.36
C ASP A 66 -14.82 -9.67 -16.73
N VAL A 67 -14.76 -10.78 -16.00
CA VAL A 67 -13.51 -11.30 -15.38
C VAL A 67 -12.37 -11.42 -16.41
N LYS A 68 -12.69 -11.89 -17.64
CA LYS A 68 -11.68 -12.07 -18.70
C LYS A 68 -11.24 -10.77 -19.39
N LYS A 69 -11.89 -9.64 -19.06
CA LYS A 69 -11.63 -8.34 -19.66
C LYS A 69 -10.71 -7.46 -18.80
N MET A 70 -10.27 -7.95 -17.64
CA MET A 70 -9.46 -7.20 -16.68
C MET A 70 -8.40 -8.09 -16.05
N ALA A 71 -7.22 -7.52 -15.82
CA ALA A 71 -6.15 -8.16 -15.10
C ALA A 71 -6.49 -8.30 -13.60
N ARG A 72 -5.76 -9.16 -12.91
CA ARG A 72 -5.97 -9.49 -11.49
C ARG A 72 -5.87 -8.26 -10.59
N PHE A 73 -4.96 -7.31 -10.87
CA PHE A 73 -4.84 -6.08 -10.08
C PHE A 73 -6.13 -5.23 -10.12
N ILE A 74 -6.83 -5.19 -11.27
CA ILE A 74 -8.12 -4.50 -11.41
C ILE A 74 -9.19 -5.20 -10.57
N GLN A 75 -9.22 -6.54 -10.59
CA GLN A 75 -10.16 -7.31 -9.77
C GLN A 75 -9.93 -7.06 -8.27
N PHE A 76 -8.68 -6.96 -7.84
CA PHE A 76 -8.33 -6.60 -6.46
C PHE A 76 -8.76 -5.18 -6.11
N ALA A 77 -8.53 -4.21 -7.00
CA ALA A 77 -8.98 -2.84 -6.81
C ALA A 77 -10.50 -2.74 -6.63
N ILE A 78 -11.26 -3.47 -7.44
CA ILE A 78 -12.74 -3.51 -7.34
C ILE A 78 -13.15 -4.10 -5.99
N ALA A 79 -12.60 -5.26 -5.60
CA ALA A 79 -12.95 -5.90 -4.33
C ALA A 79 -12.62 -5.03 -3.11
N ALA A 80 -11.41 -4.45 -3.08
CA ALA A 80 -11.01 -3.55 -2.00
C ALA A 80 -11.85 -2.26 -1.98
N SER A 81 -12.26 -1.74 -3.15
CA SER A 81 -13.18 -0.59 -3.23
C SER A 81 -14.56 -0.94 -2.66
N ASP A 82 -15.07 -2.15 -2.91
CA ASP A 82 -16.33 -2.62 -2.33
C ASP A 82 -16.25 -2.64 -0.78
N PHE A 83 -15.13 -3.10 -0.23
CA PHE A 83 -14.92 -3.08 1.22
C PHE A 83 -14.86 -1.66 1.77
N ALA A 84 -14.10 -0.76 1.10
CA ALA A 84 -13.96 0.63 1.54
C ALA A 84 -15.29 1.39 1.47
N VAL A 85 -16.01 1.29 0.35
CA VAL A 85 -17.31 1.95 0.15
C VAL A 85 -18.35 1.42 1.13
N LYS A 86 -18.39 0.11 1.39
CA LYS A 86 -19.25 -0.51 2.39
C LYS A 86 -18.93 0.00 3.80
N THR A 87 -17.65 0.07 4.17
CA THR A 87 -17.22 0.58 5.48
C THR A 87 -17.60 2.04 5.65
N ALA A 88 -17.49 2.85 4.59
CA ALA A 88 -17.87 4.25 4.58
C ALA A 88 -19.40 4.47 4.63
N GLY A 89 -20.20 3.45 4.29
CA GLY A 89 -21.63 3.63 4.03
C GLY A 89 -21.88 4.65 2.91
N LEU A 90 -20.94 4.75 1.95
CA LEU A 90 -20.98 5.75 0.89
C LEU A 90 -21.96 5.36 -0.21
N GLN A 91 -22.79 6.30 -0.61
CA GLN A 91 -23.63 6.22 -1.81
C GLN A 91 -23.41 7.49 -2.64
N ILE A 92 -22.85 7.34 -3.83
CA ILE A 92 -22.67 8.44 -4.78
C ILE A 92 -23.99 8.64 -5.53
N ARG A 93 -24.71 9.70 -5.18
CA ARG A 93 -25.95 10.09 -5.87
C ARG A 93 -25.62 10.93 -7.10
N GLU A 94 -26.52 11.06 -8.04
CA GLU A 94 -26.31 11.88 -9.25
C GLU A 94 -25.84 13.31 -8.94
N ALA A 95 -26.41 13.93 -7.90
CA ALA A 95 -26.03 15.28 -7.47
C ALA A 95 -24.61 15.38 -6.90
N ASP A 96 -24.04 14.28 -6.47
CA ASP A 96 -22.71 14.20 -5.85
C ASP A 96 -21.65 13.67 -6.83
N ALA A 97 -22.09 13.16 -7.98
CA ALA A 97 -21.26 12.38 -8.91
C ALA A 97 -20.06 13.17 -9.45
N GLU A 98 -20.27 14.44 -9.84
CA GLU A 98 -19.22 15.28 -10.42
C GLU A 98 -18.15 15.70 -9.40
N MET A 99 -18.47 15.68 -8.09
CA MET A 99 -17.53 15.96 -7.01
C MET A 99 -17.00 14.68 -6.34
N SER A 100 -17.31 13.50 -6.90
CA SER A 100 -16.83 12.20 -6.44
C SER A 100 -15.86 11.63 -7.45
N GLY A 101 -14.62 11.42 -7.05
CA GLY A 101 -13.56 10.95 -7.93
C GLY A 101 -12.97 9.60 -7.52
N VAL A 102 -12.12 9.05 -8.40
CA VAL A 102 -11.39 7.80 -8.19
C VAL A 102 -9.92 7.97 -8.58
N TYR A 103 -9.02 7.56 -7.70
CA TYR A 103 -7.59 7.66 -7.93
C TYR A 103 -6.87 6.41 -7.41
N ILE A 104 -6.78 5.38 -8.23
CA ILE A 104 -6.19 4.07 -7.86
C ILE A 104 -5.02 3.78 -8.77
N GLY A 105 -3.83 3.63 -8.17
CA GLY A 105 -2.60 3.34 -8.88
C GLY A 105 -2.20 1.86 -8.84
N SER A 106 -1.25 1.52 -9.72
CA SER A 106 -0.52 0.26 -9.71
C SER A 106 0.91 0.53 -10.17
N GLY A 107 1.90 -0.15 -9.61
CA GLY A 107 3.30 0.03 -10.00
C GLY A 107 3.59 -0.54 -11.40
N ILE A 108 3.02 -1.69 -11.72
CA ILE A 108 3.31 -2.46 -12.95
C ILE A 108 2.05 -2.71 -13.79
N GLY A 109 0.88 -2.81 -13.15
CA GLY A 109 -0.38 -3.08 -13.84
C GLY A 109 -0.59 -4.55 -14.21
N GLY A 110 -1.20 -4.81 -15.37
CA GLY A 110 -1.59 -6.15 -15.80
C GLY A 110 -0.44 -6.99 -16.38
N PHE A 111 0.57 -7.24 -15.60
CA PHE A 111 1.80 -7.90 -16.04
C PHE A 111 1.54 -9.34 -16.52
N GLU A 112 0.70 -10.10 -15.81
CA GLU A 112 0.29 -11.45 -16.23
C GLU A 112 -0.45 -11.48 -17.57
N VAL A 113 -1.16 -10.39 -17.88
CA VAL A 113 -1.84 -10.24 -19.17
C VAL A 113 -0.83 -9.99 -20.28
N ILE A 114 0.17 -9.13 -20.02
CA ILE A 114 1.24 -8.84 -20.99
C ILE A 114 2.02 -10.11 -21.31
N GLU A 115 2.40 -10.91 -20.31
CA GLU A 115 3.10 -12.19 -20.51
C GLU A 115 2.28 -13.14 -21.39
N ARG A 116 1.01 -13.33 -21.05
CA ARG A 116 0.11 -14.22 -21.78
C ARG A 116 -0.12 -13.77 -23.23
N GLU A 117 -0.41 -12.50 -23.45
CA GLU A 117 -0.68 -11.99 -24.79
C GLU A 117 0.59 -11.95 -25.65
N HIS A 118 1.76 -11.72 -25.04
CA HIS A 118 3.04 -11.83 -25.74
C HIS A 118 3.28 -13.27 -26.23
N GLN A 119 3.00 -14.28 -25.41
CA GLN A 119 3.11 -15.68 -25.84
C GLN A 119 2.15 -15.99 -26.99
N ILE A 120 0.89 -15.54 -26.91
CA ILE A 120 -0.10 -15.69 -27.99
C ILE A 120 0.40 -15.02 -29.29
N LEU A 121 0.96 -13.82 -29.18
CA LEU A 121 1.51 -13.11 -30.33
C LEU A 121 2.60 -13.92 -31.04
N MET A 122 3.54 -14.47 -30.26
CA MET A 122 4.67 -15.23 -30.80
C MET A 122 4.27 -16.58 -31.38
N GLU A 123 3.30 -17.28 -30.79
CA GLU A 123 2.87 -18.63 -31.21
C GLU A 123 1.81 -18.59 -32.33
N ARG A 124 0.92 -17.58 -32.32
CA ARG A 124 -0.32 -17.60 -33.12
C ARG A 124 -0.53 -16.36 -34.00
N GLY A 125 0.35 -15.34 -33.85
CA GLY A 125 0.31 -14.11 -34.61
C GLY A 125 -0.68 -13.07 -34.11
N PRO A 126 -0.62 -11.83 -34.65
CA PRO A 126 -1.33 -10.67 -34.12
C PRO A 126 -2.86 -10.75 -34.18
N SER A 127 -3.41 -11.52 -35.12
CA SER A 127 -4.88 -11.70 -35.26
C SER A 127 -5.50 -12.49 -34.09
N ARG A 128 -4.69 -13.06 -33.20
CA ARG A 128 -5.14 -13.88 -32.07
C ARG A 128 -5.06 -13.16 -30.75
N LEU A 129 -4.52 -11.94 -30.71
CA LEU A 129 -4.52 -11.11 -29.52
C LEU A 129 -5.95 -10.78 -29.05
N SER A 130 -6.14 -10.73 -27.76
CA SER A 130 -7.42 -10.34 -27.17
C SER A 130 -7.76 -8.89 -27.51
N PRO A 131 -9.00 -8.57 -27.95
CA PRO A 131 -9.44 -7.18 -28.12
C PRO A 131 -9.47 -6.42 -26.78
N PHE A 132 -9.44 -7.12 -25.67
CA PHE A 132 -9.36 -6.55 -24.32
C PHE A 132 -7.94 -6.46 -23.79
N PHE A 133 -6.90 -6.82 -24.57
CA PHE A 133 -5.51 -6.81 -24.10
C PHE A 133 -5.15 -5.46 -23.48
N ILE A 134 -5.22 -4.38 -24.24
CA ILE A 134 -4.84 -3.06 -23.75
C ILE A 134 -5.72 -2.60 -22.56
N PRO A 135 -7.07 -2.63 -22.64
CA PRO A 135 -7.90 -2.25 -21.49
C PRO A 135 -7.69 -3.10 -20.23
N SER A 136 -7.25 -4.35 -20.39
CA SER A 136 -7.03 -5.22 -19.22
C SER A 136 -5.70 -4.97 -18.51
N CYS A 137 -4.69 -4.36 -19.16
CA CYS A 137 -3.35 -4.25 -18.59
C CYS A 137 -2.95 -2.83 -18.19
N ILE A 138 -3.53 -1.77 -18.77
CA ILE A 138 -3.12 -0.40 -18.44
C ILE A 138 -3.63 0.04 -17.06
N ILE A 139 -2.75 0.74 -16.34
CA ILE A 139 -2.88 1.01 -14.90
C ILE A 139 -4.16 1.78 -14.54
N ASN A 140 -4.51 2.81 -15.31
CA ASN A 140 -5.66 3.67 -15.01
C ASN A 140 -7.03 2.97 -15.12
N LEU A 141 -7.08 1.75 -15.65
CA LEU A 141 -8.35 1.02 -15.76
C LEU A 141 -8.85 0.51 -14.40
N ALA A 142 -7.99 0.38 -13.38
CA ALA A 142 -8.46 0.17 -12.01
C ALA A 142 -9.39 1.32 -11.57
N SER A 143 -8.95 2.57 -11.73
CA SER A 143 -9.78 3.76 -11.48
C SER A 143 -11.01 3.82 -12.39
N GLY A 144 -10.84 3.51 -13.68
CA GLY A 144 -11.92 3.52 -14.65
C GLY A 144 -13.06 2.56 -14.29
N TYR A 145 -12.75 1.31 -13.97
CA TYR A 145 -13.77 0.31 -13.57
C TYR A 145 -14.45 0.68 -12.25
N VAL A 146 -13.72 1.19 -11.27
CA VAL A 146 -14.29 1.63 -9.98
C VAL A 146 -15.18 2.86 -10.18
N SER A 147 -14.76 3.82 -11.02
CA SER A 147 -15.56 5.00 -11.38
C SER A 147 -16.90 4.60 -12.02
N ILE A 148 -16.87 3.68 -12.99
CA ILE A 148 -18.09 3.17 -13.65
C ILE A 148 -18.99 2.46 -12.63
N ARG A 149 -18.40 1.64 -11.74
CA ARG A 149 -19.13 0.85 -10.75
C ARG A 149 -19.94 1.72 -9.78
N TYR A 150 -19.39 2.86 -9.36
CA TYR A 150 -20.01 3.75 -8.36
C TYR A 150 -20.63 5.01 -8.96
N GLY A 151 -20.54 5.21 -10.26
CA GLY A 151 -21.06 6.41 -10.92
C GLY A 151 -20.31 7.69 -10.55
N ALA A 152 -19.02 7.58 -10.17
CA ALA A 152 -18.15 8.70 -9.84
C ALA A 152 -17.73 9.43 -11.13
N LYS A 153 -18.12 10.70 -11.30
CA LYS A 153 -17.88 11.52 -12.51
C LYS A 153 -16.84 12.62 -12.29
N GLY A 154 -16.30 12.72 -11.08
CA GLY A 154 -15.26 13.67 -10.71
C GLY A 154 -13.87 13.26 -11.23
N PRO A 155 -12.78 13.76 -10.61
CA PRO A 155 -11.42 13.44 -11.03
C PRO A 155 -11.19 11.94 -11.10
N ASN A 156 -10.65 11.45 -12.23
CA ASN A 156 -10.33 10.04 -12.45
C ASN A 156 -8.89 9.94 -12.97
N SER A 157 -7.99 9.35 -12.19
CA SER A 157 -6.58 9.25 -12.53
C SER A 157 -5.93 8.04 -11.87
N ALA A 158 -4.65 7.82 -12.14
CA ALA A 158 -3.83 6.78 -11.53
C ALA A 158 -2.37 7.22 -11.44
N THR A 159 -1.70 6.85 -10.34
CA THR A 159 -0.24 6.97 -10.21
C THR A 159 0.45 5.67 -10.62
N ALA A 160 1.72 5.81 -11.06
CA ALA A 160 2.65 4.73 -11.32
C ALA A 160 4.04 5.18 -10.86
N THR A 161 4.30 5.11 -9.56
CA THR A 161 5.53 5.56 -8.90
C THR A 161 6.16 4.46 -8.06
N ALA A 162 6.29 3.28 -8.67
CA ALA A 162 6.85 2.08 -8.06
C ALA A 162 6.21 1.76 -6.69
N CYS A 163 7.00 1.50 -5.65
CA CYS A 163 6.50 1.14 -4.32
C CYS A 163 5.75 2.29 -3.60
N THR A 164 5.83 3.53 -4.10
CA THR A 164 5.19 4.71 -3.52
C THR A 164 3.81 5.01 -4.14
N THR A 165 3.46 4.28 -5.19
CA THR A 165 2.28 4.52 -6.03
C THR A 165 1.01 4.83 -5.23
N SER A 166 0.57 3.95 -4.37
CA SER A 166 -0.70 4.13 -3.65
C SER A 166 -0.62 5.18 -2.53
N ALA A 167 0.57 5.42 -1.95
CA ALA A 167 0.75 6.54 -1.03
C ALA A 167 0.57 7.88 -1.76
N HIS A 168 1.11 8.02 -2.98
CA HIS A 168 0.87 9.19 -3.83
C HIS A 168 -0.60 9.31 -4.24
N SER A 169 -1.27 8.20 -4.62
CA SER A 169 -2.71 8.23 -4.94
C SER A 169 -3.55 8.77 -3.78
N VAL A 170 -3.27 8.34 -2.55
CA VAL A 170 -3.96 8.83 -1.34
C VAL A 170 -3.62 10.30 -1.08
N GLY A 171 -2.35 10.67 -1.15
CA GLY A 171 -1.88 12.04 -0.93
C GLY A 171 -2.41 13.03 -1.97
N ASP A 172 -2.43 12.67 -3.25
CA ASP A 172 -2.97 13.50 -4.31
C ASP A 172 -4.50 13.63 -4.17
N SER A 173 -5.20 12.56 -3.78
CA SER A 173 -6.63 12.61 -3.47
C SER A 173 -6.94 13.53 -2.30
N PHE A 174 -6.10 13.48 -1.25
CA PHE A 174 -6.17 14.43 -0.14
C PHE A 174 -6.06 15.89 -0.63
N ARG A 175 -5.10 16.19 -1.54
CA ARG A 175 -4.96 17.53 -2.14
C ARG A 175 -6.16 17.93 -2.98
N LEU A 176 -6.72 17.03 -3.78
CA LEU A 176 -7.90 17.32 -4.59
C LEU A 176 -9.09 17.75 -3.72
N ILE A 177 -9.32 17.06 -2.60
CA ILE A 177 -10.38 17.45 -1.65
C ILE A 177 -10.02 18.76 -0.95
N GLN A 178 -8.81 18.90 -0.46
CA GLN A 178 -8.32 20.07 0.28
C GLN A 178 -8.46 21.35 -0.53
N HIS A 179 -8.26 21.27 -1.85
CA HIS A 179 -8.38 22.41 -2.80
C HIS A 179 -9.77 22.55 -3.44
N GLY A 180 -10.73 21.70 -3.09
CA GLY A 180 -12.11 21.79 -3.57
C GLY A 180 -12.35 21.29 -4.99
N TYR A 181 -11.45 20.46 -5.54
CA TYR A 181 -11.65 19.79 -6.84
C TYR A 181 -12.52 18.53 -6.72
N ALA A 182 -12.63 17.98 -5.52
CA ALA A 182 -13.53 16.88 -5.19
C ALA A 182 -14.04 17.05 -3.75
N ASP A 183 -15.17 16.45 -3.44
CA ASP A 183 -15.70 16.29 -2.09
C ASP A 183 -15.47 14.87 -1.55
N THR A 184 -15.38 13.91 -2.46
CA THR A 184 -15.18 12.49 -2.14
C THR A 184 -14.18 11.86 -3.11
N MET A 185 -13.23 11.07 -2.59
CA MET A 185 -12.28 10.31 -3.39
C MET A 185 -12.21 8.85 -2.93
N ILE A 186 -12.37 7.91 -3.87
CA ILE A 186 -12.02 6.50 -3.67
C ILE A 186 -10.57 6.35 -4.16
N CYS A 187 -9.62 6.09 -3.28
CA CYS A 187 -8.21 6.19 -3.62
C CYS A 187 -7.34 5.13 -2.96
N GLY A 188 -6.17 4.91 -3.52
CA GLY A 188 -5.21 3.92 -3.04
C GLY A 188 -4.50 3.21 -4.17
N GLY A 189 -4.31 1.90 -4.07
CA GLY A 189 -3.69 1.13 -5.13
C GLY A 189 -3.84 -0.37 -4.99
N SER A 190 -3.48 -1.05 -6.07
CA SER A 190 -3.51 -2.50 -6.18
C SER A 190 -2.33 -3.02 -6.99
N GLU A 191 -1.90 -4.24 -6.73
CA GLU A 191 -0.83 -4.90 -7.48
C GLU A 191 -1.05 -6.41 -7.54
N ALA A 192 -0.70 -7.02 -8.67
CA ALA A 192 -0.73 -8.47 -8.87
C ALA A 192 0.49 -8.91 -9.70
N CYS A 193 1.67 -8.83 -9.08
CA CYS A 193 2.96 -9.04 -9.76
C CYS A 193 3.61 -10.39 -9.41
N VAL A 194 2.85 -11.33 -8.83
CA VAL A 194 3.35 -12.71 -8.60
C VAL A 194 3.23 -13.51 -9.90
N THR A 195 4.13 -13.22 -10.84
CA THR A 195 4.18 -13.80 -12.19
C THR A 195 5.61 -14.24 -12.50
N PRO A 196 5.84 -15.10 -13.52
CA PRO A 196 7.19 -15.50 -13.93
C PRO A 196 8.11 -14.30 -14.21
N MET A 197 7.67 -13.30 -14.98
CA MET A 197 8.49 -12.13 -15.27
C MET A 197 8.63 -11.20 -14.06
N GLY A 198 7.59 -11.05 -13.23
CA GLY A 198 7.64 -10.25 -12.02
C GLY A 198 8.67 -10.80 -11.02
N ILE A 199 8.52 -12.06 -10.65
CA ILE A 199 9.48 -12.74 -9.75
C ILE A 199 10.87 -12.84 -10.39
N GLY A 200 10.94 -13.22 -11.69
CA GLY A 200 12.21 -13.34 -12.42
C GLY A 200 12.96 -12.02 -12.52
N GLY A 201 12.26 -10.92 -12.80
CA GLY A 201 12.86 -9.59 -12.91
C GLY A 201 13.47 -9.10 -11.60
N PHE A 202 12.74 -9.18 -10.49
CA PHE A 202 13.27 -8.82 -9.18
C PHE A 202 14.36 -9.79 -8.69
N ALA A 203 14.25 -11.08 -8.99
CA ALA A 203 15.30 -12.06 -8.68
C ALA A 203 16.60 -11.78 -9.44
N ALA A 204 16.52 -11.38 -10.73
CA ALA A 204 17.69 -10.99 -11.53
C ALA A 204 18.44 -9.79 -10.93
N MET A 205 17.71 -8.88 -10.26
CA MET A 205 18.29 -7.74 -9.52
C MET A 205 18.87 -8.15 -8.16
N ARG A 206 18.71 -9.40 -7.73
CA ARG A 206 19.09 -9.90 -6.39
C ARG A 206 18.41 -9.11 -5.26
N ALA A 207 17.18 -8.64 -5.50
CA ALA A 207 16.43 -7.84 -4.56
C ALA A 207 15.53 -8.68 -3.65
N LEU A 208 15.26 -9.95 -4.03
CA LEU A 208 14.38 -10.86 -3.30
C LEU A 208 15.14 -11.73 -2.32
N SER A 209 14.49 -12.03 -1.19
CA SER A 209 14.96 -13.09 -0.27
C SER A 209 14.96 -14.45 -0.96
N THR A 210 15.96 -15.25 -0.66
CA THR A 210 16.11 -16.63 -1.16
C THR A 210 15.85 -17.67 -0.07
N ARG A 211 15.28 -17.29 1.07
CA ARG A 211 14.94 -18.17 2.21
C ARG A 211 13.71 -19.05 1.91
N ASN A 212 13.81 -19.84 0.84
CA ASN A 212 12.72 -20.65 0.31
C ASN A 212 12.26 -21.78 1.25
N ASP A 213 13.15 -22.27 2.10
CA ASP A 213 12.88 -23.41 2.99
C ASP A 213 12.12 -22.99 4.25
N GLU A 214 12.11 -21.69 4.57
CA GLU A 214 11.38 -21.11 5.70
C GLU A 214 10.56 -19.87 5.25
N PRO A 215 9.57 -20.05 4.35
CA PRO A 215 8.88 -18.91 3.74
C PRO A 215 8.23 -17.96 4.75
N GLY A 216 7.63 -18.49 5.81
CA GLY A 216 7.03 -17.69 6.88
C GLY A 216 8.00 -16.83 7.68
N ARG A 217 9.33 -17.11 7.58
CA ARG A 217 10.42 -16.39 8.27
C ARG A 217 11.27 -15.55 7.33
N ALA A 218 10.92 -15.48 6.05
CA ALA A 218 11.75 -14.85 5.02
C ALA A 218 11.70 -13.31 5.10
N CYS A 219 10.53 -12.71 5.24
CA CYS A 219 10.40 -11.26 5.42
C CYS A 219 10.61 -10.91 6.90
N ARG A 220 11.74 -10.25 7.20
CA ARG A 220 12.22 -9.99 8.55
C ARG A 220 12.89 -8.61 8.68
N PRO A 221 12.10 -7.52 8.55
CA PRO A 221 12.64 -6.16 8.60
C PRO A 221 13.47 -5.93 9.87
N TRP A 222 14.63 -5.25 9.71
CA TRP A 222 15.62 -4.91 10.76
C TRP A 222 16.26 -6.08 11.50
N ASP A 223 15.91 -7.31 11.20
CA ASP A 223 16.63 -8.49 11.69
C ASP A 223 17.99 -8.62 10.98
N LEU A 224 19.00 -9.03 11.72
CA LEU A 224 20.36 -9.20 11.19
C LEU A 224 20.43 -10.21 10.04
N GLY A 225 19.55 -11.20 10.03
CA GLY A 225 19.47 -12.24 8.99
C GLY A 225 18.59 -11.90 7.79
N ARG A 226 18.18 -10.63 7.59
CA ARG A 226 17.41 -10.19 6.42
C ARG A 226 18.26 -10.25 5.15
N ASP A 227 17.68 -10.68 4.04
CA ASP A 227 18.40 -10.93 2.78
C ASP A 227 17.67 -10.41 1.53
N GLY A 228 16.57 -9.68 1.68
CA GLY A 228 15.79 -9.13 0.57
C GLY A 228 14.30 -9.10 0.87
N PHE A 229 13.52 -8.43 0.01
CA PHE A 229 12.07 -8.37 0.18
C PHE A 229 11.36 -9.61 -0.41
N ILE A 230 10.11 -9.79 -0.06
CA ILE A 230 9.21 -10.79 -0.64
C ILE A 230 8.12 -10.08 -1.41
N VAL A 231 7.91 -10.45 -2.67
CA VAL A 231 6.79 -9.92 -3.47
C VAL A 231 5.47 -10.36 -2.84
N GLY A 232 4.58 -9.40 -2.62
CA GLY A 232 3.19 -9.63 -2.24
C GLY A 232 2.23 -9.11 -3.31
N GLU A 233 0.99 -9.55 -3.27
CA GLU A 233 -0.10 -9.02 -4.11
C GLU A 233 -1.30 -8.61 -3.26
N GLY A 234 -2.16 -7.74 -3.79
CA GLY A 234 -3.36 -7.27 -3.11
C GLY A 234 -3.72 -5.82 -3.42
N ALA A 235 -4.52 -5.23 -2.57
CA ALA A 235 -4.98 -3.85 -2.68
C ALA A 235 -5.24 -3.21 -1.31
N GLY A 236 -5.03 -1.89 -1.24
CA GLY A 236 -5.46 -1.06 -0.14
C GLY A 236 -6.16 0.19 -0.68
N ILE A 237 -7.43 0.35 -0.33
CA ILE A 237 -8.29 1.43 -0.81
C ILE A 237 -8.89 2.17 0.38
N LEU A 238 -8.88 3.49 0.30
CA LEU A 238 -9.53 4.39 1.26
C LEU A 238 -10.65 5.18 0.57
N VAL A 239 -11.67 5.51 1.35
CA VAL A 239 -12.64 6.56 1.02
C VAL A 239 -12.27 7.80 1.81
N LEU A 240 -11.90 8.86 1.11
CA LEU A 240 -11.63 10.17 1.66
C LEU A 240 -12.82 11.09 1.36
N GLU A 241 -13.23 11.89 2.35
CA GLU A 241 -14.32 12.84 2.21
C GLU A 241 -13.96 14.19 2.86
N GLU A 242 -14.46 15.24 2.30
CA GLU A 242 -14.46 16.53 2.99
C GLU A 242 -15.18 16.37 4.34
N LEU A 243 -14.57 16.87 5.42
CA LEU A 243 -14.99 16.55 6.78
C LEU A 243 -16.44 16.99 7.10
N GLU A 244 -16.81 18.23 6.75
CA GLU A 244 -18.14 18.76 7.05
C GLU A 244 -19.23 17.97 6.29
N ARG A 245 -18.90 17.55 5.06
CA ARG A 245 -19.79 16.70 4.26
C ARG A 245 -19.94 15.31 4.87
N ALA A 246 -18.83 14.68 5.32
CA ALA A 246 -18.86 13.40 6.00
C ALA A 246 -19.72 13.47 7.27
N GLN A 247 -19.57 14.54 8.06
CA GLN A 247 -20.38 14.80 9.25
C GLN A 247 -21.85 15.01 8.90
N ALA A 248 -22.17 15.84 7.88
CA ALA A 248 -23.53 16.15 7.48
C ALA A 248 -24.34 14.93 7.03
N ARG A 249 -23.68 13.93 6.41
CA ARG A 249 -24.33 12.66 6.06
C ARG A 249 -24.32 11.61 7.17
N GLY A 250 -23.78 11.92 8.35
CA GLY A 250 -23.68 11.00 9.48
C GLY A 250 -22.66 9.87 9.28
N ALA A 251 -21.60 10.10 8.50
CA ALA A 251 -20.56 9.10 8.31
C ALA A 251 -19.81 8.80 9.61
N ARG A 252 -19.43 7.53 9.80
CA ARG A 252 -18.44 7.19 10.79
C ARG A 252 -17.08 7.64 10.29
N ILE A 253 -16.44 8.58 10.99
CA ILE A 253 -15.10 9.05 10.68
C ILE A 253 -14.11 8.16 11.43
N LEU A 254 -13.18 7.54 10.69
CA LEU A 254 -12.18 6.61 11.24
C LEU A 254 -10.91 7.35 11.68
N ALA A 255 -10.50 8.35 10.89
CA ALA A 255 -9.33 9.20 11.11
C ALA A 255 -9.43 10.43 10.20
N GLU A 256 -8.48 11.36 10.32
CA GLU A 256 -8.25 12.43 9.35
C GLU A 256 -6.91 12.23 8.66
N VAL A 257 -6.83 12.54 7.36
CA VAL A 257 -5.55 12.76 6.68
C VAL A 257 -5.15 14.21 6.93
N VAL A 258 -4.00 14.43 7.57
CA VAL A 258 -3.56 15.77 7.98
C VAL A 258 -2.27 16.22 7.34
N GLY A 259 -1.47 15.29 6.80
CA GLY A 259 -0.21 15.62 6.17
C GLY A 259 0.16 14.70 5.02
N TYR A 260 0.78 15.28 3.99
CA TYR A 260 1.34 14.58 2.84
C TYR A 260 2.66 15.20 2.45
N GLY A 261 3.72 14.39 2.49
CA GLY A 261 5.05 14.76 2.05
C GLY A 261 5.46 14.01 0.79
N MET A 262 6.22 14.68 -0.06
CA MET A 262 6.90 14.11 -1.22
C MET A 262 8.36 14.53 -1.24
N SER A 263 9.23 13.67 -1.76
CA SER A 263 10.64 13.99 -2.05
C SER A 263 11.19 13.07 -3.14
N SER A 264 12.36 13.40 -3.63
CA SER A 264 13.14 12.51 -4.52
C SER A 264 14.55 12.36 -3.95
N ASP A 265 15.10 11.14 -4.03
CA ASP A 265 16.48 10.87 -3.60
C ASP A 265 17.52 11.53 -4.52
N ALA A 266 17.24 11.62 -5.84
CA ALA A 266 18.17 12.09 -6.86
C ALA A 266 19.57 11.45 -6.72
N HIS A 267 19.62 10.16 -6.40
CA HIS A 267 20.84 9.42 -6.07
C HIS A 267 21.09 8.24 -7.01
N HIS A 268 20.27 7.19 -6.91
CA HIS A 268 20.40 5.97 -7.71
C HIS A 268 19.01 5.44 -8.07
N ILE A 269 18.91 4.67 -9.16
CA ILE A 269 17.61 4.22 -9.68
C ILE A 269 16.90 3.21 -8.75
N THR A 270 17.63 2.44 -7.94
CA THR A 270 17.07 1.36 -7.10
C THR A 270 17.58 1.34 -5.66
N SER A 271 18.59 2.16 -5.32
CA SER A 271 19.18 2.21 -3.98
C SER A 271 18.96 3.57 -3.34
N PRO A 272 18.50 3.64 -2.08
CA PRO A 272 18.47 4.90 -1.35
C PRO A 272 19.90 5.38 -1.05
N PRO A 273 20.10 6.69 -0.78
CA PRO A 273 21.35 7.18 -0.24
C PRO A 273 21.61 6.61 1.16
N ASP A 274 22.86 6.32 1.49
CA ASP A 274 23.25 5.67 2.75
C ASP A 274 22.82 6.47 4.01
N ASP A 275 22.72 7.78 3.89
CA ASP A 275 22.29 8.69 4.97
C ASP A 275 20.76 8.87 5.07
N GLY A 276 19.98 8.21 4.21
CA GLY A 276 18.53 8.27 4.18
C GLY A 276 17.94 9.65 3.90
N ASP A 277 18.66 10.52 3.16
CA ASP A 277 18.27 11.93 3.01
C ASP A 277 16.88 12.14 2.40
N GLY A 278 16.54 11.39 1.35
CA GLY A 278 15.21 11.49 0.73
C GLY A 278 14.09 11.08 1.69
N ALA A 279 14.29 9.99 2.43
CA ALA A 279 13.36 9.52 3.45
C ALA A 279 13.23 10.51 4.61
N PHE A 280 14.33 11.12 5.07
CA PHE A 280 14.29 12.21 6.05
C PHE A 280 13.47 13.41 5.56
N ARG A 281 13.75 13.88 4.32
CA ARG A 281 13.07 15.05 3.77
C ARG A 281 11.57 14.83 3.58
N VAL A 282 11.15 13.63 3.18
CA VAL A 282 9.73 13.34 2.97
C VAL A 282 8.96 13.35 4.28
N MET A 283 9.49 12.75 5.35
CA MET A 283 8.87 12.79 6.70
C MET A 283 8.79 14.21 7.23
N ARG A 284 9.88 14.98 7.15
CA ARG A 284 9.89 16.40 7.53
C ARG A 284 8.85 17.21 6.77
N ASN A 285 8.72 16.99 5.44
CA ASN A 285 7.76 17.69 4.61
C ASN A 285 6.32 17.33 4.99
N ALA A 286 6.04 16.05 5.32
CA ALA A 286 4.72 15.62 5.79
C ALA A 286 4.35 16.23 7.14
N MET A 287 5.27 16.26 8.12
CA MET A 287 5.05 16.90 9.42
C MET A 287 4.82 18.42 9.28
N LYS A 288 5.61 19.08 8.43
CA LYS A 288 5.40 20.50 8.11
C LYS A 288 4.03 20.77 7.51
N ASP A 289 3.57 19.92 6.61
CA ASP A 289 2.25 20.01 5.99
C ASP A 289 1.13 19.80 7.01
N ALA A 290 1.28 18.81 7.88
CA ALA A 290 0.37 18.54 8.99
C ALA A 290 0.41 19.63 10.09
N ARG A 291 1.43 20.48 10.09
CA ARG A 291 1.69 21.51 11.14
C ARG A 291 1.83 20.89 12.54
N ILE A 292 2.58 19.82 12.62
CA ILE A 292 2.89 19.10 13.86
C ILE A 292 4.40 19.05 14.08
N GLU A 293 4.78 18.84 15.33
CA GLU A 293 6.16 18.58 15.72
C GLU A 293 6.46 17.07 15.70
N ALA A 294 7.73 16.72 15.64
CA ALA A 294 8.16 15.33 15.68
C ALA A 294 7.64 14.57 16.93
N SER A 295 7.56 15.27 18.07
CA SER A 295 7.07 14.72 19.35
C SER A 295 5.58 14.35 19.35
N ASP A 296 4.80 14.84 18.37
CA ASP A 296 3.37 14.56 18.28
C ASP A 296 3.06 13.19 17.66
N VAL A 297 4.03 12.54 17.01
CA VAL A 297 3.86 11.23 16.35
C VAL A 297 4.18 10.11 17.34
N GLN A 298 3.31 9.11 17.45
CA GLN A 298 3.53 7.94 18.31
C GLN A 298 3.83 6.67 17.52
N TYR A 299 3.27 6.53 16.30
CA TYR A 299 3.39 5.33 15.51
C TYR A 299 3.85 5.61 14.06
N VAL A 300 4.78 4.80 13.58
CA VAL A 300 5.24 4.80 12.18
C VAL A 300 5.04 3.41 11.57
N ASN A 301 4.20 3.33 10.55
CA ASN A 301 4.20 2.19 9.63
C ASN A 301 5.29 2.45 8.59
N ALA A 302 6.42 1.78 8.77
CA ALA A 302 7.61 2.01 7.99
C ALA A 302 7.55 1.35 6.60
N HIS A 303 8.39 1.83 5.70
CA HIS A 303 8.61 1.12 4.44
C HIS A 303 9.20 -0.26 4.67
N GLY A 304 10.23 -0.39 5.50
CA GLY A 304 10.74 -1.62 6.10
C GLY A 304 10.60 -2.87 5.25
N THR A 305 11.36 -2.99 4.16
CA THR A 305 11.19 -4.04 3.15
C THR A 305 11.94 -5.33 3.44
N SER A 306 12.68 -5.41 4.56
CA SER A 306 13.58 -6.54 4.85
C SER A 306 14.82 -6.58 3.94
N THR A 307 15.26 -5.41 3.45
CA THR A 307 16.50 -5.29 2.68
C THR A 307 17.61 -4.72 3.56
N PRO A 308 18.87 -5.22 3.45
CA PRO A 308 19.95 -4.74 4.30
C PRO A 308 20.16 -3.23 4.26
N ILE A 309 20.19 -2.64 3.07
CA ILE A 309 20.45 -1.21 2.87
C ILE A 309 19.20 -0.37 3.19
N GLY A 310 18.03 -0.79 2.71
CA GLY A 310 16.80 0.00 2.84
C GLY A 310 16.37 0.20 4.29
N ASP A 311 16.37 -0.87 5.08
CA ASP A 311 15.96 -0.82 6.48
C ASP A 311 16.92 0.02 7.34
N MET A 312 18.23 -0.05 7.04
CA MET A 312 19.24 0.78 7.70
C MET A 312 19.09 2.26 7.35
N ALA A 313 18.93 2.58 6.06
CA ALA A 313 18.73 3.96 5.60
C ALA A 313 17.46 4.58 6.20
N GLU A 314 16.36 3.81 6.30
CA GLU A 314 15.12 4.27 6.96
C GLU A 314 15.33 4.50 8.46
N THR A 315 16.08 3.64 9.16
CA THR A 315 16.44 3.84 10.57
C THR A 315 17.20 5.16 10.78
N ILE A 316 18.19 5.45 9.93
CA ILE A 316 18.95 6.71 9.96
C ILE A 316 18.03 7.90 9.68
N ALA A 317 17.15 7.79 8.69
CA ALA A 317 16.19 8.83 8.34
C ALA A 317 15.21 9.13 9.49
N LEU A 318 14.69 8.09 10.17
CA LEU A 318 13.85 8.25 11.37
C LEU A 318 14.58 8.98 12.48
N LYS A 319 15.81 8.61 12.80
CA LYS A 319 16.62 9.32 13.80
C LYS A 319 16.86 10.78 13.44
N ARG A 320 17.11 11.08 12.16
CA ARG A 320 17.28 12.46 11.67
C ARG A 320 15.97 13.26 11.75
N ALA A 321 14.83 12.63 11.44
CA ALA A 321 13.54 13.32 11.41
C ALA A 321 12.96 13.58 12.81
N PHE A 322 13.19 12.67 13.75
CA PHE A 322 12.56 12.68 15.06
C PHE A 322 13.53 13.00 16.20
N GLY A 323 14.86 13.08 15.95
CA GLY A 323 15.85 13.32 17.01
C GLY A 323 15.73 12.31 18.14
N ASP A 324 15.82 12.75 19.39
CA ASP A 324 15.69 11.88 20.58
C ASP A 324 14.31 11.22 20.70
N HIS A 325 13.28 11.79 20.05
CA HIS A 325 11.94 11.20 20.02
C HIS A 325 11.88 9.91 19.20
N ALA A 326 12.82 9.68 18.27
CA ALA A 326 12.90 8.43 17.51
C ALA A 326 12.92 7.18 18.38
N TYR A 327 13.54 7.26 19.58
CA TYR A 327 13.61 6.17 20.55
C TYR A 327 12.34 5.98 21.39
N LYS A 328 11.33 6.84 21.20
CA LYS A 328 10.01 6.75 21.84
C LYS A 328 8.92 6.34 20.87
N LEU A 329 9.23 6.31 19.57
CA LEU A 329 8.31 5.88 18.53
C LEU A 329 8.10 4.36 18.60
N ALA A 330 6.87 3.94 18.35
CA ALA A 330 6.60 2.57 17.91
C ALA A 330 6.71 2.53 16.37
N VAL A 331 7.69 1.82 15.86
CA VAL A 331 7.93 1.64 14.43
C VAL A 331 7.59 0.20 14.07
N SER A 332 6.81 -0.05 13.01
CA SER A 332 6.64 -1.43 12.56
C SER A 332 6.55 -1.54 11.04
N SER A 333 6.93 -2.71 10.52
CA SER A 333 6.71 -3.08 9.13
C SER A 333 5.75 -4.26 9.03
N THR A 334 4.56 -3.97 8.56
CA THR A 334 3.54 -4.98 8.30
C THR A 334 3.86 -5.85 7.08
N LYS A 335 4.85 -5.45 6.28
CA LYS A 335 5.41 -6.28 5.19
C LYS A 335 6.02 -7.59 5.69
N SER A 336 6.42 -7.65 6.96
CA SER A 336 6.85 -8.91 7.60
C SER A 336 5.78 -10.00 7.51
N MET A 337 4.49 -9.62 7.43
CA MET A 337 3.33 -10.52 7.33
C MET A 337 2.77 -10.62 5.91
N THR A 338 2.65 -9.49 5.22
CA THR A 338 1.96 -9.41 3.92
C THR A 338 2.88 -9.65 2.72
N GLY A 339 4.18 -9.51 2.88
CA GLY A 339 5.09 -9.25 1.78
C GLY A 339 4.95 -7.79 1.29
N HIS A 340 5.72 -7.45 0.28
CA HIS A 340 5.72 -6.12 -0.31
C HIS A 340 4.78 -6.07 -1.53
N LEU A 341 3.64 -5.39 -1.41
CA LEU A 341 2.64 -5.27 -2.48
C LEU A 341 3.04 -4.26 -3.57
N LEU A 342 4.29 -3.84 -3.63
CA LEU A 342 4.79 -2.88 -4.63
C LEU A 342 3.88 -1.64 -4.70
N GLY A 343 3.23 -1.41 -5.85
CA GLY A 343 2.34 -0.26 -6.02
C GLY A 343 1.09 -0.26 -5.12
N GLY A 344 0.66 -1.41 -4.62
CA GLY A 344 -0.45 -1.54 -3.68
C GLY A 344 -0.09 -1.32 -2.20
N ALA A 345 1.22 -1.32 -1.87
CA ALA A 345 1.70 -1.34 -0.49
C ALA A 345 1.26 -0.11 0.32
N GLY A 346 1.50 1.10 -0.19
CA GLY A 346 1.21 2.33 0.56
C GLY A 346 -0.28 2.52 0.88
N GLY A 347 -1.19 2.03 0.02
CA GLY A 347 -2.63 2.05 0.30
C GLY A 347 -3.05 1.06 1.39
N LEU A 348 -2.46 -0.16 1.37
CA LEU A 348 -2.65 -1.14 2.43
C LEU A 348 -2.15 -0.57 3.77
N GLU A 349 -0.96 -0.02 3.81
CA GLU A 349 -0.29 0.52 5.00
C GLU A 349 -0.98 1.78 5.52
N ALA A 350 -1.47 2.65 4.64
CA ALA A 350 -2.33 3.77 5.01
C ALA A 350 -3.62 3.30 5.72
N GLY A 351 -4.27 2.26 5.17
CA GLY A 351 -5.43 1.64 5.81
C GLY A 351 -5.09 1.04 7.18
N LEU A 352 -3.93 0.39 7.32
CA LEU A 352 -3.47 -0.15 8.60
C LEU A 352 -3.15 0.95 9.63
N CYS A 353 -2.61 2.11 9.21
CA CYS A 353 -2.44 3.27 10.08
C CYS A 353 -3.79 3.80 10.61
N VAL A 354 -4.80 3.89 9.74
CA VAL A 354 -6.16 4.29 10.12
C VAL A 354 -6.76 3.32 11.15
N LEU A 355 -6.56 2.00 10.95
CA LEU A 355 -7.05 0.99 11.89
C LEU A 355 -6.27 1.01 13.23
N ALA A 356 -4.95 1.29 13.18
CA ALA A 356 -4.14 1.48 14.39
C ALA A 356 -4.63 2.67 15.23
N LEU A 357 -5.00 3.78 14.58
CA LEU A 357 -5.64 4.93 15.24
C LEU A 357 -7.03 4.59 15.80
N ARG A 358 -7.84 3.84 15.06
CA ARG A 358 -9.18 3.42 15.49
C ARG A 358 -9.14 2.58 16.76
N ASP A 359 -8.25 1.60 16.80
CA ASP A 359 -8.21 0.57 17.84
C ASP A 359 -7.13 0.81 18.88
N GLN A 360 -6.30 1.86 18.70
CA GLN A 360 -5.23 2.23 19.63
C GLN A 360 -4.23 1.10 19.87
N VAL A 361 -3.80 0.45 18.78
CA VAL A 361 -2.87 -0.69 18.79
C VAL A 361 -1.84 -0.52 17.67
N ALA A 362 -0.56 -0.59 18.00
CA ALA A 362 0.52 -0.69 17.02
C ALA A 362 0.67 -2.16 16.55
N PRO A 363 0.55 -2.46 15.24
CA PRO A 363 0.77 -3.80 14.72
C PRO A 363 2.25 -4.20 14.81
N PRO A 364 2.56 -5.51 14.86
CA PRO A 364 3.93 -5.98 15.05
C PRO A 364 4.75 -6.00 13.78
N THR A 365 6.08 -6.00 13.93
CA THR A 365 7.01 -6.58 12.98
C THR A 365 7.30 -8.00 13.42
N ILE A 366 6.88 -9.01 12.66
CA ILE A 366 7.18 -10.41 12.97
C ILE A 366 8.57 -10.81 12.44
N ASN A 367 9.08 -11.97 12.89
CA ASN A 367 10.38 -12.52 12.52
C ASN A 367 11.58 -11.69 12.98
N TYR A 368 11.40 -10.80 13.93
CA TYR A 368 12.48 -10.03 14.56
C TYR A 368 13.08 -10.87 15.68
N GLU A 369 14.16 -11.59 15.39
CA GLU A 369 14.78 -12.59 16.26
C GLU A 369 16.18 -12.18 16.72
N VAL A 370 17.00 -11.68 15.77
CA VAL A 370 18.36 -11.21 16.03
C VAL A 370 18.43 -9.74 15.63
N PRO A 371 18.39 -8.81 16.60
CA PRO A 371 18.50 -7.39 16.34
C PRO A 371 19.76 -7.02 15.57
N ASP A 372 19.60 -6.22 14.50
CA ASP A 372 20.76 -5.61 13.83
C ASP A 372 21.20 -4.39 14.67
N PRO A 373 22.47 -4.38 15.17
CA PRO A 373 22.97 -3.25 15.97
C PRO A 373 22.93 -1.89 15.27
N ALA A 374 22.89 -1.85 13.95
CA ALA A 374 22.72 -0.62 13.17
C ALA A 374 21.27 -0.11 13.16
N CYS A 375 20.31 -0.96 13.56
CA CYS A 375 18.88 -0.70 13.58
C CYS A 375 18.36 -0.82 15.04
N ASP A 376 18.54 0.22 15.84
CA ASP A 376 18.37 0.21 17.30
C ASP A 376 17.12 0.95 17.81
N LEU A 377 16.08 1.09 16.96
CA LEU A 377 14.79 1.65 17.36
C LEU A 377 13.83 0.55 17.90
N ASP A 378 12.67 0.97 18.39
CA ASP A 378 11.61 0.06 18.80
C ASP A 378 10.73 -0.35 17.60
N TYR A 379 10.95 -1.55 17.08
CA TYR A 379 10.26 -2.06 15.90
C TYR A 379 8.99 -2.88 16.21
N VAL A 380 8.40 -2.72 17.39
CA VAL A 380 7.23 -3.48 17.87
C VAL A 380 7.41 -4.98 17.64
N PRO A 381 8.41 -5.63 18.27
CA PRO A 381 8.84 -6.97 17.88
C PRO A 381 7.78 -8.04 18.17
N ASN A 382 7.39 -8.79 17.16
CA ASN A 382 6.63 -10.04 17.17
C ASN A 382 5.23 -10.02 17.79
N LYS A 383 4.84 -8.98 18.52
CA LYS A 383 3.51 -8.87 19.16
C LYS A 383 2.94 -7.47 19.02
N ALA A 384 1.66 -7.38 18.64
CA ALA A 384 0.94 -6.12 18.62
C ALA A 384 0.94 -5.48 20.04
N ARG A 385 0.98 -4.15 20.07
CA ARG A 385 1.09 -3.39 21.31
C ARG A 385 -0.06 -2.39 21.45
N PRO A 386 -0.95 -2.56 22.43
CA PRO A 386 -1.90 -1.51 22.81
C PRO A 386 -1.14 -0.26 23.28
N MET A 387 -1.44 0.89 22.70
CA MET A 387 -0.84 2.17 23.07
C MET A 387 -1.69 3.34 22.60
N ALA A 388 -1.58 4.48 23.27
CA ALA A 388 -2.24 5.70 22.80
C ALA A 388 -1.55 6.20 21.53
N ILE A 389 -2.33 6.39 20.46
CA ILE A 389 -1.86 6.89 19.16
C ILE A 389 -2.76 8.07 18.77
N GLU A 390 -2.19 9.27 18.73
CA GLU A 390 -2.89 10.44 18.20
C GLU A 390 -2.53 10.68 16.74
N TYR A 391 -1.24 10.50 16.40
CA TYR A 391 -0.76 10.62 15.02
C TYR A 391 -0.02 9.34 14.60
N ALA A 392 -0.42 8.80 13.45
CA ALA A 392 0.24 7.70 12.77
C ALA A 392 0.81 8.17 11.43
N LEU A 393 2.03 7.76 11.14
CA LEU A 393 2.76 8.10 9.93
C LEU A 393 2.98 6.84 9.09
N SER A 394 2.78 6.93 7.77
CA SER A 394 3.04 5.85 6.82
C SER A 394 4.10 6.27 5.80
N ASN A 395 5.19 5.51 5.72
CA ASN A 395 6.29 5.75 4.79
C ASN A 395 6.23 4.81 3.57
N SER A 396 6.48 5.35 2.40
CA SER A 396 6.67 4.58 1.17
C SER A 396 7.85 5.14 0.39
N PHE A 397 8.82 4.28 0.05
CA PHE A 397 10.01 4.64 -0.71
C PHE A 397 10.10 3.74 -1.94
N GLY A 398 10.22 4.34 -3.12
CA GLY A 398 10.11 3.62 -4.39
C GLY A 398 11.36 3.69 -5.24
N PHE A 399 11.55 2.68 -6.09
CA PHE A 399 12.54 2.73 -7.15
C PHE A 399 12.34 3.98 -7.99
N GLY A 400 13.46 4.55 -8.49
CA GLY A 400 13.49 5.88 -9.08
C GLY A 400 13.73 6.99 -8.05
N GLY A 401 13.89 6.63 -6.76
CA GLY A 401 14.09 7.57 -5.66
C GLY A 401 12.86 8.40 -5.32
N THR A 402 11.66 7.88 -5.64
CA THR A 402 10.40 8.54 -5.33
C THR A 402 9.94 8.19 -3.92
N ASN A 403 9.64 9.18 -3.09
CA ASN A 403 9.28 9.01 -1.69
C ASN A 403 7.95 9.69 -1.38
N GLY A 404 7.09 9.00 -0.61
CA GLY A 404 5.82 9.48 -0.11
C GLY A 404 5.66 9.21 1.38
N CYS A 405 5.11 10.16 2.10
CA CYS A 405 4.80 10.04 3.52
C CYS A 405 3.41 10.62 3.79
N LEU A 406 2.56 9.84 4.43
CA LEU A 406 1.21 10.23 4.84
C LEU A 406 1.14 10.33 6.35
N ILE A 407 0.41 11.32 6.87
CA ILE A 407 0.13 11.46 8.31
C ILE A 407 -1.38 11.45 8.52
N PHE A 408 -1.78 10.55 9.41
CA PHE A 408 -3.16 10.40 9.86
C PHE A 408 -3.28 10.83 11.31
N LYS A 409 -4.37 11.50 11.63
CA LYS A 409 -4.71 11.93 12.99
C LYS A 409 -5.95 11.19 13.47
N LYS A 410 -5.95 10.79 14.74
CA LYS A 410 -7.15 10.30 15.43
C LYS A 410 -8.25 11.36 15.36
N TYR A 411 -9.44 10.93 14.94
CA TYR A 411 -10.60 11.79 14.96
C TYR A 411 -11.23 11.82 16.36
N GLU A 412 -11.45 13.01 16.85
CA GLU A 412 -12.23 13.28 18.07
C GLU A 412 -13.57 13.88 17.66
N SER A 413 -14.67 13.21 18.06
CA SER A 413 -16.05 13.61 17.77
C SER A 413 -16.53 14.79 18.61
#